data_ee9e80d62d4f8b6995f33ee6fea1e73d
#
_entry.id   ee9e80d62d4f8b6995f33ee6fea1e73d
#
_cell.length_a   1.000
_cell.length_b   1.000
_cell.length_c   1.000
_cell.angle_alpha   90.00
_cell.angle_beta   90.00
_cell.angle_gamma   90.00
#
_symmetry.space_group_name_H-M   'P 1'
#
loop_
_entity.id
_entity.type
_entity.pdbx_description
1 polymer ?
#
loop_
_entity_poly.entity_id
_entity_poly.type
_entity_poly.pdbx_seq_one_letter_code
_entity_poly.pdbx_strand_id
1 'polypeptide(L)'
;VSDMRWWTWSKGDSRILEATVGLALLLVGLFGALLPILGVTGLREPTRTRQVEIEDLAQVPAAASAGSVRLRGTHTAELSLADPGLAERLLLALPGLVQAALLLVILGLLYRMARTLRDGDVFVTQNARRLGVIALAILTIATIVPLADTVTTHLLVSGTALASKVPTTYELSGSTLLLGFLVAAAAEAFRQGALLRADTQGLV
;
A
#
# COMPACT_ATOMS: atom_id res chain seq x y z
N VAL A 1 29.05 -0.20 33.66
CA VAL A 1 27.77 -0.04 32.90
C VAL A 1 28.11 0.89 31.74
N SER A 2 28.40 0.34 30.54
CA SER A 2 28.79 1.09 29.36
C SER A 2 27.57 1.82 28.79
N ASP A 3 27.69 3.13 28.67
CA ASP A 3 26.72 4.01 27.98
C ASP A 3 26.43 3.53 26.56
N MET A 4 25.33 2.81 26.40
CA MET A 4 24.80 2.41 25.10
C MET A 4 23.97 3.56 24.52
N ARG A 5 24.65 4.70 24.24
CA ARG A 5 24.04 5.92 23.63
C ARG A 5 24.31 6.01 22.13
N TRP A 6 24.08 4.97 21.39
CA TRP A 6 24.34 5.03 19.97
C TRP A 6 23.17 5.48 19.09
N TRP A 7 22.04 5.85 19.69
CA TRP A 7 20.96 6.48 18.93
C TRP A 7 20.35 7.63 19.72
N THR A 8 20.89 8.82 19.58
CA THR A 8 20.23 10.05 20.03
C THR A 8 19.50 10.68 18.86
N TRP A 9 18.18 10.63 18.91
CA TRP A 9 17.32 11.25 17.89
C TRP A 9 17.58 12.76 17.86
N SER A 10 18.13 13.28 16.76
CA SER A 10 18.46 14.68 16.60
C SER A 10 17.32 15.47 15.92
N LYS A 11 17.32 16.80 16.06
CA LYS A 11 16.39 17.66 15.30
C LYS A 11 16.60 17.54 13.77
N GLY A 12 17.78 17.09 13.33
CA GLY A 12 18.08 16.78 11.94
C GLY A 12 17.32 15.55 11.46
N ASP A 13 17.30 14.48 12.26
CA ASP A 13 16.67 13.22 11.91
C ASP A 13 15.15 13.38 11.73
N SER A 14 14.52 14.22 12.58
CA SER A 14 13.09 14.51 12.45
C SER A 14 12.74 15.29 11.18
N ARG A 15 13.63 16.19 10.71
CA ARG A 15 13.45 16.91 9.43
C ARG A 15 13.60 15.98 8.24
N ILE A 16 14.57 15.08 8.28
CA ILE A 16 14.78 14.08 7.22
C ILE A 16 13.56 13.17 7.12
N LEU A 17 13.06 12.68 8.26
CA LEU A 17 11.84 11.86 8.29
C LEU A 17 10.64 12.62 7.72
N GLU A 18 10.42 13.86 8.14
CA GLU A 18 9.33 14.72 7.65
C GLU A 18 9.44 14.94 6.14
N ALA A 19 10.62 15.23 5.63
CA ALA A 19 10.88 15.42 4.20
C ALA A 19 10.66 14.14 3.40
N THR A 20 11.14 13.00 3.91
CA THR A 20 10.97 11.68 3.25
C THR A 20 9.50 11.29 3.18
N VAL A 21 8.76 11.42 4.28
CA VAL A 21 7.33 11.10 4.29
C VAL A 21 6.55 12.10 3.43
N GLY A 22 6.92 13.38 3.43
CA GLY A 22 6.32 14.40 2.56
C GLY A 22 6.55 14.10 1.08
N LEU A 23 7.77 13.68 0.71
CA LEU A 23 8.08 13.24 -0.65
C LEU A 23 7.27 11.99 -1.04
N ALA A 24 7.19 11.00 -0.15
CA ALA A 24 6.37 9.81 -0.37
C ALA A 24 4.89 10.15 -0.58
N LEU A 25 4.32 11.06 0.22
CA LEU A 25 2.97 11.59 0.05
C LEU A 25 2.76 12.19 -1.34
N LEU A 26 3.72 13.03 -1.79
CA LEU A 26 3.67 13.66 -3.10
C LEU A 26 3.72 12.61 -4.22
N LEU A 27 4.64 11.64 -4.13
CA LEU A 27 4.79 10.58 -5.14
C LEU A 27 3.55 9.68 -5.20
N VAL A 28 3.04 9.22 -4.06
CA VAL A 28 1.82 8.39 -4.03
C VAL A 28 0.61 9.20 -4.49
N GLY A 29 0.49 10.46 -4.11
CA GLY A 29 -0.58 11.34 -4.56
C GLY A 29 -0.54 11.56 -6.08
N LEU A 30 0.64 11.81 -6.63
CA LEU A 30 0.81 12.05 -8.05
C LEU A 30 0.64 10.76 -8.88
N PHE A 31 1.42 9.72 -8.56
CA PHE A 31 1.48 8.50 -9.38
C PHE A 31 0.39 7.48 -9.02
N GLY A 32 0.01 7.38 -7.75
CA GLY A 32 -0.99 6.43 -7.29
C GLY A 32 -2.44 6.92 -7.39
N ALA A 33 -2.66 8.23 -7.34
CA ALA A 33 -4.03 8.78 -7.39
C ALA A 33 -4.25 9.68 -8.60
N LEU A 34 -3.51 10.79 -8.74
CA LEU A 34 -3.79 11.81 -9.77
C LEU A 34 -3.66 11.25 -11.18
N LEU A 35 -2.54 10.58 -11.52
CA LEU A 35 -2.33 10.06 -12.86
C LEU A 35 -3.34 8.97 -13.25
N PRO A 36 -3.69 7.98 -12.41
CA PRO A 36 -4.77 7.03 -12.70
C PRO A 36 -6.14 7.72 -12.89
N ILE A 37 -6.48 8.73 -12.08
CA ILE A 37 -7.73 9.49 -12.25
C ILE A 37 -7.76 10.19 -13.61
N LEU A 38 -6.65 10.83 -14.03
CA LEU A 38 -6.54 11.45 -15.34
C LEU A 38 -6.64 10.42 -16.49
N GLY A 39 -6.11 9.20 -16.29
CA GLY A 39 -6.26 8.10 -17.22
C GLY A 39 -7.71 7.59 -17.35
N VAL A 40 -8.45 7.52 -16.23
CA VAL A 40 -9.87 7.14 -16.23
C VAL A 40 -10.73 8.18 -16.93
N THR A 41 -10.51 9.48 -16.64
CA THR A 41 -11.28 10.58 -17.25
C THR A 41 -10.95 10.84 -18.72
N GLY A 42 -9.87 10.23 -19.25
CA GLY A 42 -9.43 10.42 -20.63
C GLY A 42 -8.70 11.75 -20.89
N LEU A 43 -8.36 12.50 -19.83
CA LEU A 43 -7.53 13.71 -19.94
C LEU A 43 -6.06 13.41 -20.24
N ARG A 44 -5.65 12.15 -20.12
CA ARG A 44 -4.36 11.59 -20.48
C ARG A 44 -4.56 10.26 -21.20
N GLU A 45 -3.47 9.63 -21.67
CA GLU A 45 -3.52 8.27 -22.21
C GLU A 45 -4.32 7.36 -21.27
N PRO A 46 -5.41 6.75 -21.75
CA PRO A 46 -6.29 5.95 -20.92
C PRO A 46 -5.53 4.74 -20.34
N THR A 47 -5.83 4.38 -19.11
CA THR A 47 -5.40 3.11 -18.52
C THR A 47 -6.00 1.98 -19.34
N ARG A 48 -5.16 1.22 -20.04
CA ARG A 48 -5.57 0.15 -20.97
C ARG A 48 -5.10 -1.22 -20.51
N THR A 49 -4.16 -1.28 -19.58
CA THR A 49 -3.47 -2.51 -19.24
C THR A 49 -3.48 -2.75 -17.72
N ARG A 50 -3.44 -4.04 -17.37
CA ARG A 50 -3.35 -4.51 -15.98
C ARG A 50 -2.66 -5.87 -15.94
N GLN A 51 -1.79 -6.08 -14.97
CA GLN A 51 -1.23 -7.39 -14.71
C GLN A 51 -2.28 -8.29 -14.08
N VAL A 52 -2.41 -9.51 -14.60
CA VAL A 52 -3.31 -10.55 -14.12
C VAL A 52 -2.56 -11.86 -14.00
N GLU A 53 -3.00 -12.71 -13.10
CA GLU A 53 -2.53 -14.10 -13.05
C GLU A 53 -3.22 -14.93 -14.12
N ILE A 54 -2.50 -15.91 -14.69
CA ILE A 54 -3.00 -16.85 -15.68
C ILE A 54 -2.73 -18.29 -15.22
N GLU A 55 -3.64 -19.20 -15.56
CA GLU A 55 -3.53 -20.60 -15.21
C GLU A 55 -2.33 -21.27 -15.90
N ASP A 56 -2.10 -20.96 -17.16
CA ASP A 56 -0.97 -21.46 -17.95
C ASP A 56 0.28 -20.57 -17.77
N LEU A 57 1.47 -21.15 -17.94
CA LEU A 57 2.71 -20.39 -18.00
C LEU A 57 2.74 -19.48 -19.24
N ALA A 58 3.10 -18.21 -19.05
CA ALA A 58 3.31 -17.30 -20.16
C ALA A 58 4.37 -17.86 -21.14
N GLN A 59 4.06 -17.86 -22.42
CA GLN A 59 4.98 -18.39 -23.44
C GLN A 59 6.20 -17.47 -23.58
N VAL A 60 7.38 -18.06 -23.41
CA VAL A 60 8.65 -17.37 -23.64
C VAL A 60 9.24 -17.89 -24.95
N PRO A 61 9.73 -17.00 -25.84
CA PRO A 61 10.35 -17.42 -27.09
C PRO A 61 11.45 -18.47 -26.89
N ALA A 62 11.56 -19.45 -27.77
CA ALA A 62 12.56 -20.50 -27.70
C ALA A 62 14.01 -20.01 -27.65
N ALA A 63 14.27 -18.79 -28.16
CA ALA A 63 15.58 -18.11 -28.10
C ALA A 63 15.95 -17.53 -26.71
N ALA A 64 15.10 -17.68 -25.70
CA ALA A 64 15.31 -17.09 -24.37
C ALA A 64 16.27 -17.93 -23.49
N SER A 65 17.28 -18.53 -24.07
CA SER A 65 18.33 -19.25 -23.34
C SER A 65 19.71 -18.88 -23.88
N ALA A 66 20.65 -18.52 -22.98
CA ALA A 66 22.03 -18.22 -23.31
C ALA A 66 22.95 -18.98 -22.34
N GLY A 67 23.57 -20.05 -22.82
CA GLY A 67 24.45 -20.92 -22.01
C GLY A 67 23.72 -21.59 -20.85
N SER A 68 24.13 -21.29 -19.62
CA SER A 68 23.50 -21.81 -18.38
C SER A 68 22.29 -21.01 -17.93
N VAL A 69 21.99 -19.84 -18.54
CA VAL A 69 20.87 -18.96 -18.18
C VAL A 69 19.67 -19.27 -19.06
N ARG A 70 18.51 -19.47 -18.44
CA ARG A 70 17.23 -19.71 -19.12
C ARG A 70 16.16 -18.80 -18.57
N LEU A 71 15.38 -18.20 -19.44
CA LEU A 71 14.13 -17.52 -19.06
C LEU A 71 13.02 -18.56 -18.97
N ARG A 72 12.21 -18.46 -17.92
CA ARG A 72 10.98 -19.25 -17.76
C ARG A 72 9.80 -18.30 -17.77
N GLY A 73 8.70 -18.72 -18.38
CA GLY A 73 7.43 -18.02 -18.26
C GLY A 73 6.94 -18.04 -16.80
N THR A 74 6.21 -17.03 -16.43
CA THR A 74 5.54 -16.89 -15.13
C THR A 74 4.03 -17.06 -15.31
N HIS A 75 3.30 -17.23 -14.22
CA HIS A 75 1.83 -17.21 -14.20
C HIS A 75 1.24 -15.80 -14.26
N THR A 76 1.99 -14.82 -14.76
CA THR A 76 1.54 -13.44 -14.89
C THR A 76 1.49 -13.03 -16.35
N ALA A 77 0.42 -12.38 -16.74
CA ALA A 77 0.23 -11.78 -18.06
C ALA A 77 -0.32 -10.37 -17.95
N GLU A 78 -0.25 -9.62 -19.03
CA GLU A 78 -0.82 -8.30 -19.11
C GLU A 78 -2.16 -8.38 -19.85
N LEU A 79 -3.25 -8.11 -19.13
CA LEU A 79 -4.57 -7.93 -19.72
C LEU A 79 -4.61 -6.54 -20.37
N SER A 80 -4.83 -6.46 -21.69
CA SER A 80 -4.93 -5.20 -22.42
C SER A 80 -6.29 -5.08 -23.11
N LEU A 81 -6.91 -3.91 -22.99
CA LEU A 81 -8.15 -3.56 -23.68
C LEU A 81 -7.85 -2.56 -24.80
N ALA A 82 -8.34 -2.84 -26.03
CA ALA A 82 -8.04 -2.02 -27.21
C ALA A 82 -8.66 -0.61 -27.10
N ASP A 83 -9.94 -0.51 -26.71
CA ASP A 83 -10.66 0.76 -26.56
C ASP A 83 -11.57 0.71 -25.32
N PRO A 84 -11.00 0.81 -24.10
CA PRO A 84 -11.79 0.70 -22.89
C PRO A 84 -12.75 1.89 -22.74
N GLY A 85 -14.01 1.61 -22.47
CA GLY A 85 -15.01 2.59 -22.05
C GLY A 85 -14.71 3.13 -20.66
N LEU A 86 -15.45 4.15 -20.22
CA LEU A 86 -15.23 4.77 -18.91
C LEU A 86 -15.38 3.75 -17.75
N ALA A 87 -16.34 2.86 -17.84
CA ALA A 87 -16.56 1.81 -16.83
C ALA A 87 -15.38 0.84 -16.75
N GLU A 88 -14.86 0.40 -17.89
CA GLU A 88 -13.70 -0.51 -17.95
C GLU A 88 -12.42 0.15 -17.43
N ARG A 89 -12.18 1.43 -17.77
CA ARG A 89 -11.07 2.22 -17.22
C ARG A 89 -11.16 2.35 -15.70
N LEU A 90 -12.37 2.56 -15.19
CA LEU A 90 -12.60 2.61 -13.74
C LEU A 90 -12.32 1.25 -13.09
N LEU A 91 -12.81 0.15 -13.68
CA LEU A 91 -12.53 -1.21 -13.18
C LEU A 91 -11.03 -1.52 -13.19
N LEU A 92 -10.31 -1.11 -14.24
CA LEU A 92 -8.86 -1.28 -14.33
C LEU A 92 -8.11 -0.51 -13.24
N ALA A 93 -8.52 0.73 -12.95
CA ALA A 93 -7.83 1.62 -12.01
C ALA A 93 -8.27 1.43 -10.55
N LEU A 94 -9.45 0.88 -10.28
CA LEU A 94 -10.10 0.85 -8.96
C LEU A 94 -9.23 0.24 -7.85
N PRO A 95 -8.61 -0.93 -8.00
CA PRO A 95 -7.79 -1.50 -6.92
C PRO A 95 -6.59 -0.63 -6.58
N GLY A 96 -5.92 -0.10 -7.61
CA GLY A 96 -4.79 0.82 -7.42
C GLY A 96 -5.21 2.14 -6.76
N LEU A 97 -6.37 2.69 -7.11
CA LEU A 97 -6.92 3.91 -6.48
C LEU A 97 -7.28 3.68 -5.01
N VAL A 98 -7.90 2.54 -4.69
CA VAL A 98 -8.22 2.16 -3.30
C VAL A 98 -6.93 2.03 -2.50
N GLN A 99 -5.94 1.34 -3.04
CA GLN A 99 -4.62 1.19 -2.40
C GLN A 99 -3.94 2.55 -2.19
N ALA A 100 -3.91 3.41 -3.20
CA ALA A 100 -3.32 4.73 -3.11
C ALA A 100 -4.01 5.61 -2.06
N ALA A 101 -5.35 5.58 -2.00
CA ALA A 101 -6.12 6.32 -1.00
C ALA A 101 -5.76 5.88 0.43
N LEU A 102 -5.67 4.57 0.69
CA LEU A 102 -5.28 4.03 2.00
C LEU A 102 -3.82 4.38 2.34
N LEU A 103 -2.91 4.29 1.37
CA LEU A 103 -1.52 4.70 1.55
C LEU A 103 -1.39 6.20 1.86
N LEU A 104 -2.17 7.06 1.22
CA LEU A 104 -2.20 8.49 1.52
C LEU A 104 -2.70 8.77 2.94
N VAL A 105 -3.68 8.00 3.44
CA VAL A 105 -4.11 8.08 4.84
C VAL A 105 -2.97 7.69 5.77
N ILE A 106 -2.31 6.55 5.53
CA ILE A 106 -1.17 6.08 6.33
C ILE A 106 -0.05 7.12 6.35
N LEU A 107 0.40 7.57 5.18
CA LEU A 107 1.48 8.55 5.06
C LEU A 107 1.10 9.90 5.68
N GLY A 108 -0.15 10.34 5.52
CA GLY A 108 -0.65 11.57 6.14
C GLY A 108 -0.65 11.50 7.67
N LEU A 109 -0.99 10.34 8.24
CA LEU A 109 -0.92 10.13 9.69
C LEU A 109 0.53 10.03 10.17
N LEU A 110 1.41 9.33 9.44
CA LEU A 110 2.84 9.28 9.73
C LEU A 110 3.48 10.67 9.67
N TYR A 111 3.13 11.48 8.69
CA TYR A 111 3.58 12.87 8.58
C TYR A 111 3.18 13.70 9.81
N ARG A 112 1.92 13.57 10.25
CA ARG A 112 1.45 14.23 11.47
C ARG A 112 2.17 13.74 12.72
N MET A 113 2.50 12.43 12.79
CA MET A 113 3.27 11.87 13.89
C MET A 113 4.71 12.38 13.88
N ALA A 114 5.36 12.45 12.71
CA ALA A 114 6.71 12.99 12.58
C ALA A 114 6.82 14.43 13.09
N ARG A 115 5.78 15.25 12.86
CA ARG A 115 5.73 16.63 13.41
C ARG A 115 5.60 16.65 14.93
N THR A 116 4.80 15.77 15.54
CA THR A 116 4.68 15.69 17.01
C THR A 116 5.96 15.17 17.67
N LEU A 117 6.71 14.30 17.00
CA LEU A 117 8.02 13.84 17.45
C LEU A 117 9.04 15.00 17.54
N ARG A 118 8.98 15.95 16.61
CA ARG A 118 9.84 17.14 16.62
C ARG A 118 9.58 18.03 17.83
N ASP A 119 8.34 18.09 18.29
CA ASP A 119 7.92 18.91 19.42
C ASP A 119 8.21 18.23 20.79
N GLY A 120 8.81 17.01 20.76
CA GLY A 120 9.27 16.28 21.97
C GLY A 120 8.21 15.42 22.64
N ASP A 121 6.98 15.43 22.18
CA ASP A 121 5.88 14.65 22.77
C ASP A 121 5.60 13.34 21.95
N VAL A 122 6.30 12.28 22.36
CA VAL A 122 6.17 10.96 21.70
C VAL A 122 4.92 10.21 22.17
N PHE A 123 4.68 10.20 23.49
CA PHE A 123 3.60 9.44 24.14
C PHE A 123 2.34 10.30 24.36
N VAL A 124 1.82 10.90 23.31
CA VAL A 124 0.50 11.52 23.35
C VAL A 124 -0.56 10.52 22.94
N THR A 125 -1.69 10.51 23.63
CA THR A 125 -2.87 9.67 23.35
C THR A 125 -3.27 9.73 21.85
N GLN A 126 -3.02 10.88 21.23
CA GLN A 126 -3.32 11.11 19.83
C GLN A 126 -2.45 10.26 18.88
N ASN A 127 -1.19 9.98 19.24
CA ASN A 127 -0.31 9.13 18.45
C ASN A 127 -0.72 7.65 18.56
N ALA A 128 -1.16 7.18 19.71
CA ALA A 128 -1.74 5.84 19.87
C ALA A 128 -2.97 5.65 18.95
N ARG A 129 -3.88 6.64 18.91
CA ARG A 129 -5.04 6.61 18.01
C ARG A 129 -4.63 6.62 16.53
N ARG A 130 -3.63 7.44 16.15
CA ARG A 130 -3.10 7.48 14.77
C ARG A 130 -2.52 6.13 14.36
N LEU A 131 -1.73 5.48 15.23
CA LEU A 131 -1.21 4.14 14.99
C LEU A 131 -2.33 3.10 14.83
N GLY A 132 -3.40 3.19 15.63
CA GLY A 132 -4.57 2.31 15.47
C GLY A 132 -5.24 2.47 14.10
N VAL A 133 -5.39 3.72 13.61
CA VAL A 133 -5.94 3.98 12.27
C VAL A 133 -4.98 3.47 11.17
N ILE A 134 -3.66 3.63 11.35
CA ILE A 134 -2.66 3.08 10.43
C ILE A 134 -2.76 1.55 10.38
N ALA A 135 -2.85 0.88 11.52
CA ALA A 135 -3.03 -0.56 11.59
C ALA A 135 -4.28 -1.02 10.84
N LEU A 136 -5.42 -0.34 11.08
CA LEU A 136 -6.67 -0.63 10.38
C LEU A 136 -6.52 -0.42 8.87
N ALA A 137 -5.88 0.66 8.43
CA ALA A 137 -5.65 0.92 7.01
C ALA A 137 -4.78 -0.17 6.37
N ILE A 138 -3.72 -0.65 7.04
CA ILE A 138 -2.87 -1.75 6.56
C ILE A 138 -3.69 -3.05 6.45
N LEU A 139 -4.50 -3.39 7.45
CA LEU A 139 -5.37 -4.57 7.41
C LEU A 139 -6.41 -4.45 6.29
N THR A 140 -6.92 -3.24 6.04
CA THR A 140 -7.83 -2.96 4.93
C THR A 140 -7.13 -3.14 3.58
N ILE A 141 -5.88 -2.68 3.43
CA ILE A 141 -5.08 -2.95 2.22
C ILE A 141 -4.93 -4.44 2.00
N ALA A 142 -4.60 -5.20 3.06
CA ALA A 142 -4.38 -6.64 2.97
C ALA A 142 -5.63 -7.44 2.55
N THR A 143 -6.83 -6.90 2.77
CA THR A 143 -8.10 -7.59 2.53
C THR A 143 -8.88 -6.99 1.37
N ILE A 144 -9.12 -5.69 1.36
CA ILE A 144 -10.00 -5.02 0.41
C ILE A 144 -9.34 -4.82 -0.97
N VAL A 145 -8.02 -4.56 -1.01
CA VAL A 145 -7.35 -4.37 -2.30
C VAL A 145 -7.34 -5.66 -3.12
N PRO A 146 -6.95 -6.86 -2.59
CA PRO A 146 -7.06 -8.11 -3.32
C PRO A 146 -8.51 -8.45 -3.70
N LEU A 147 -9.49 -8.15 -2.83
CA LEU A 147 -10.89 -8.37 -3.13
C LEU A 147 -11.34 -7.51 -4.33
N ALA A 148 -11.01 -6.22 -4.30
CA ALA A 148 -11.30 -5.31 -5.40
C ALA A 148 -10.62 -5.76 -6.69
N ASP A 149 -9.39 -6.29 -6.59
CA ASP A 149 -8.64 -6.84 -7.72
C ASP A 149 -9.35 -8.05 -8.33
N THR A 150 -9.69 -9.03 -7.50
CA THR A 150 -10.43 -10.24 -7.92
C THR A 150 -11.78 -9.90 -8.56
N VAL A 151 -12.57 -9.05 -7.91
CA VAL A 151 -13.91 -8.67 -8.40
C VAL A 151 -13.82 -7.90 -9.72
N THR A 152 -12.94 -6.90 -9.81
CA THR A 152 -12.80 -6.10 -11.03
C THR A 152 -12.22 -6.92 -12.19
N THR A 153 -11.26 -7.83 -11.93
CA THR A 153 -10.74 -8.76 -12.95
C THR A 153 -11.84 -9.68 -13.45
N HIS A 154 -12.62 -10.27 -12.54
CA HIS A 154 -13.76 -11.11 -12.91
C HIS A 154 -14.76 -10.36 -13.81
N LEU A 155 -15.10 -9.12 -13.47
CA LEU A 155 -16.03 -8.31 -14.27
C LEU A 155 -15.45 -7.98 -15.67
N LEU A 156 -14.13 -7.77 -15.78
CA LEU A 156 -13.48 -7.45 -17.05
C LEU A 156 -13.39 -8.68 -17.98
N VAL A 157 -13.19 -9.88 -17.44
CA VAL A 157 -13.04 -11.10 -18.28
C VAL A 157 -14.33 -11.87 -18.44
N SER A 158 -15.37 -11.61 -17.61
CA SER A 158 -16.64 -12.30 -17.68
C SER A 158 -17.32 -12.09 -19.04
N GLY A 159 -17.81 -13.18 -19.63
CA GLY A 159 -18.41 -13.16 -20.98
C GLY A 159 -17.39 -13.21 -22.12
N THR A 160 -16.10 -13.29 -21.85
CA THR A 160 -15.04 -13.48 -22.87
C THR A 160 -14.46 -14.89 -22.82
N ALA A 161 -13.78 -15.31 -23.88
CA ALA A 161 -13.05 -16.59 -23.92
C ALA A 161 -11.88 -16.64 -22.91
N LEU A 162 -11.49 -15.50 -22.33
CA LEU A 162 -10.41 -15.41 -21.34
C LEU A 162 -10.88 -15.79 -19.93
N ALA A 163 -12.19 -15.85 -19.68
CA ALA A 163 -12.74 -16.17 -18.35
C ALA A 163 -12.26 -17.53 -17.79
N SER A 164 -11.99 -18.51 -18.69
CA SER A 164 -11.46 -19.82 -18.29
C SER A 164 -9.94 -19.86 -18.10
N LYS A 165 -9.23 -18.81 -18.51
CA LYS A 165 -7.76 -18.74 -18.50
C LYS A 165 -7.20 -17.82 -17.39
N VAL A 166 -8.02 -16.95 -16.87
CA VAL A 166 -7.68 -15.99 -15.82
C VAL A 166 -8.39 -16.45 -14.55
N PRO A 167 -7.69 -17.13 -13.61
CA PRO A 167 -8.29 -17.53 -12.35
C PRO A 167 -8.65 -16.28 -11.53
N THR A 168 -9.86 -16.25 -11.01
CA THR A 168 -10.31 -15.21 -10.08
C THR A 168 -10.09 -15.68 -8.66
N THR A 169 -8.81 -15.87 -8.28
CA THR A 169 -8.44 -16.34 -6.96
C THR A 169 -8.23 -15.16 -6.02
N TYR A 170 -8.82 -15.24 -4.84
CA TYR A 170 -8.61 -14.26 -3.79
C TYR A 170 -7.36 -14.61 -2.97
N GLU A 171 -6.30 -13.83 -3.12
CA GLU A 171 -5.05 -14.07 -2.42
C GLU A 171 -4.82 -13.05 -1.30
N LEU A 172 -4.72 -13.54 -0.07
CA LEU A 172 -4.39 -12.74 1.09
C LEU A 172 -2.86 -12.67 1.29
N SER A 173 -2.33 -11.45 1.37
CA SER A 173 -0.93 -11.26 1.75
C SER A 173 -0.73 -11.46 3.26
N GLY A 174 -0.25 -12.64 3.66
CA GLY A 174 0.06 -12.95 5.05
C GLY A 174 1.08 -12.00 5.68
N SER A 175 2.06 -11.53 4.91
CA SER A 175 3.05 -10.54 5.37
C SER A 175 2.42 -9.18 5.67
N THR A 176 1.49 -8.72 4.82
CA THR A 176 0.78 -7.44 5.05
C THR A 176 -0.18 -7.55 6.24
N LEU A 177 -0.85 -8.69 6.41
CA LEU A 177 -1.68 -8.94 7.61
C LEU A 177 -0.83 -8.91 8.89
N LEU A 178 0.31 -9.61 8.90
CA LEU A 178 1.22 -9.62 10.03
C LEU A 178 1.70 -8.20 10.36
N LEU A 179 2.07 -7.41 9.36
CA LEU A 179 2.45 -6.01 9.55
C LEU A 179 1.32 -5.20 10.20
N GLY A 180 0.08 -5.37 9.76
CA GLY A 180 -1.08 -4.71 10.34
C GLY A 180 -1.25 -5.05 11.83
N PHE A 181 -1.13 -6.32 12.20
CA PHE A 181 -1.20 -6.75 13.60
C PHE A 181 -0.02 -6.23 14.43
N LEU A 182 1.19 -6.20 13.90
CA LEU A 182 2.35 -5.62 14.61
C LEU A 182 2.15 -4.13 14.88
N VAL A 183 1.62 -3.38 13.92
CA VAL A 183 1.31 -1.96 14.13
C VAL A 183 0.15 -1.78 15.12
N ALA A 184 -0.84 -2.67 15.12
CA ALA A 184 -1.91 -2.65 16.11
C ALA A 184 -1.37 -2.92 17.54
N ALA A 185 -0.46 -3.88 17.71
CA ALA A 185 0.21 -4.13 18.97
C ALA A 185 1.04 -2.93 19.43
N ALA A 186 1.75 -2.27 18.53
CA ALA A 186 2.45 -1.02 18.82
C ALA A 186 1.48 0.09 19.26
N ALA A 187 0.34 0.25 18.59
CA ALA A 187 -0.68 1.23 18.96
C ALA A 187 -1.18 1.02 20.41
N GLU A 188 -1.40 -0.24 20.79
CA GLU A 188 -1.81 -0.59 22.15
C GLU A 188 -0.70 -0.31 23.18
N ALA A 189 0.56 -0.62 22.87
CA ALA A 189 1.70 -0.29 23.73
C ALA A 189 1.83 1.22 23.95
N PHE A 190 1.66 2.02 22.88
CA PHE A 190 1.65 3.50 22.99
C PHE A 190 0.47 4.01 23.83
N ARG A 191 -0.71 3.39 23.71
CA ARG A 191 -1.88 3.74 24.50
C ARG A 191 -1.61 3.51 26.00
N GLN A 192 -1.06 2.35 26.34
CA GLN A 192 -0.71 2.03 27.74
C GLN A 192 0.37 2.95 28.28
N GLY A 193 1.41 3.25 27.48
CA GLY A 193 2.45 4.21 27.86
C GLY A 193 1.91 5.62 28.12
N ALA A 194 0.94 6.07 27.31
CA ALA A 194 0.29 7.37 27.52
C ALA A 194 -0.54 7.42 28.81
N LEU A 195 -1.22 6.32 29.18
CA LEU A 195 -1.99 6.23 30.42
C LEU A 195 -1.06 6.27 31.66
N LEU A 196 0.00 5.47 31.66
CA LEU A 196 0.98 5.46 32.78
C LEU A 196 1.61 6.84 32.99
N ARG A 197 1.90 7.57 31.92
CA ARG A 197 2.41 8.95 32.01
C ARG A 197 1.39 9.91 32.63
N ALA A 198 0.12 9.78 32.28
CA ALA A 198 -0.95 10.62 32.84
C ALA A 198 -1.12 10.36 34.35
N ASP A 199 -1.05 9.10 34.79
CA ASP A 199 -1.16 8.72 36.21
C ASP A 199 0.02 9.27 37.02
N THR A 200 1.24 9.26 36.48
CA THR A 200 2.41 9.80 37.17
C THR A 200 2.42 11.32 37.25
N GLN A 201 1.85 12.04 36.29
CA GLN A 201 1.72 13.51 36.32
C GLN A 201 0.67 14.01 37.31
N GLY A 202 -0.31 13.16 37.66
CA GLY A 202 -1.33 13.50 38.67
C GLY A 202 -0.89 13.28 40.13
N LEU A 203 0.33 12.76 40.36
CA LEU A 203 0.88 12.47 41.70
C LEU A 203 1.92 13.54 42.17
N VAL A 204 2.19 14.56 41.37
CA VAL A 204 3.05 15.72 41.66
C VAL A 204 2.20 17.00 41.65
#